data_9f86f42c6209c91675518dd36a69f85b
#
_entry.id   9f86f42c6209c91675518dd36a69f85b
#
_cell.length_a   1.000
_cell.length_b   1.000
_cell.length_c   1.000
_cell.angle_alpha   90.00
_cell.angle_beta   90.00
_cell.angle_gamma   90.00
#
_symmetry.space_group_name_H-M   'P 1'
#
loop_
_entity.id
_entity.type
_entity.pdbx_description
1 polymer ?
#
loop_
_entity_poly.entity_id
_entity_poly.type
_entity_poly.pdbx_seq_one_letter_code
_entity_poly.pdbx_strand_id
1 'polypeptide(L)'
;MGKRRRASERKGVGVKNGRVHPVVLGGAAAVVVCGVGAAAFALSGGADGSGADGKQVATGPPTAAEVRTTAREFLAAWAEGDVAGAAALTDDRAAAEKALTSFREDGHFTDTRLTPGKRSGADVPFKAAATVAYKGRSKPFAYESELTVVRRKSDGRTLVGWRPSVVHPALKEGDRLVTGEAGDPPIKAVDREGGELTAAEYPSLGTVLDGLRERYGKEAGGKAGVELRVVRADEKKSAEAGSAKAEKDDAESTPDKTLLTLSPGTPGTLKTTFSPSLQAAAERETAKRQRASVVVVKPSTGEILAAANSDPAGFNVAFQGSLAPGSTMKVVSASMLLEKKLAGVDKKHPCPKYSTYGGWKFQNDDKFQIKNGTFKASFARSCNTAFISRAEKLENDSLTRQAQDVFGLGRDDWSIGVPTFDGAVPVQSDAQMAASLIGQGGVRMNPLNMASVAATVKSGAFKQPYLVSPDVDDRELATAPRKMSGATLSGLRELMHYTAVAGTAAKPMAGLGSDTGAKTGSAEVDGQKKPNGWFTAYRGDLASAAVVQQGGHGGDSAGPLVRAMLLAGK
;
A
#
# COMPACT_ATOMS: atom_id res chain seq x y z
N MET A 1 -10.58 -30.46 60.01
CA MET A 1 -10.84 -29.12 60.57
C MET A 1 -10.70 -28.14 59.45
N GLY A 2 -11.69 -27.55 58.84
CA GLY A 2 -12.98 -27.07 59.24
C GLY A 2 -13.03 -25.57 59.07
N LYS A 3 -13.82 -25.16 58.13
CA LYS A 3 -14.73 -24.03 57.97
C LYS A 3 -14.41 -23.09 56.80
N ARG A 4 -15.22 -23.13 55.70
CA ARG A 4 -16.54 -22.55 55.43
C ARG A 4 -16.53 -21.05 55.12
N ARG A 5 -16.93 -20.78 53.81
CA ARG A 5 -18.00 -19.86 53.25
C ARG A 5 -17.67 -18.38 53.19
N ARG A 6 -17.87 -17.73 52.03
CA ARG A 6 -19.15 -17.25 51.51
C ARG A 6 -19.07 -16.85 50.05
N ALA A 7 -20.11 -17.23 49.31
CA ALA A 7 -20.48 -16.73 47.99
C ALA A 7 -21.19 -15.40 48.11
N SER A 8 -21.13 -14.56 47.08
CA SER A 8 -22.16 -13.56 46.84
C SER A 8 -22.55 -13.55 45.36
N GLU A 9 -23.78 -13.98 45.13
CA GLU A 9 -24.52 -13.82 43.87
C GLU A 9 -24.77 -12.33 43.57
N ARG A 10 -24.70 -11.95 42.29
CA ARG A 10 -25.57 -10.91 41.72
C ARG A 10 -25.98 -11.26 40.30
N LYS A 11 -27.24 -11.51 40.23
CA LYS A 11 -28.30 -11.52 39.21
C LYS A 11 -27.92 -11.02 37.82
N GLY A 12 -28.31 -11.84 36.84
CA GLY A 12 -28.38 -11.53 35.42
C GLY A 12 -29.56 -10.65 35.07
N VAL A 13 -29.41 -9.90 34.01
CA VAL A 13 -30.51 -9.35 33.23
C VAL A 13 -30.29 -9.78 31.78
N GLY A 14 -31.20 -10.59 31.29
CA GLY A 14 -31.23 -10.99 29.91
C GLY A 14 -31.82 -9.89 29.03
N VAL A 15 -31.25 -9.71 27.85
CA VAL A 15 -31.91 -8.97 26.78
C VAL A 15 -31.87 -9.82 25.50
N LYS A 16 -33.05 -9.88 24.91
CA LYS A 16 -33.49 -10.76 23.82
C LYS A 16 -32.81 -10.43 22.48
N ASN A 17 -32.65 -11.49 21.68
CA ASN A 17 -32.40 -11.47 20.25
C ASN A 17 -33.37 -10.56 19.48
N GLY A 18 -32.84 -9.68 18.64
CA GLY A 18 -33.56 -8.98 17.60
C GLY A 18 -32.77 -9.08 16.29
N ARG A 19 -33.27 -9.91 15.38
CA ARG A 19 -32.88 -9.94 13.96
C ARG A 19 -33.27 -8.61 13.33
N VAL A 20 -32.38 -7.97 12.61
CA VAL A 20 -32.74 -6.87 11.71
C VAL A 20 -32.17 -7.14 10.32
N HIS A 21 -33.07 -7.22 9.34
CA HIS A 21 -32.79 -7.27 7.92
C HIS A 21 -32.35 -5.91 7.39
N PRO A 22 -31.62 -5.84 6.27
CA PRO A 22 -31.25 -4.56 5.64
C PRO A 22 -32.45 -4.01 4.86
N VAL A 23 -32.82 -2.77 5.12
CA VAL A 23 -33.76 -2.00 4.31
C VAL A 23 -32.99 -0.96 3.53
N VAL A 24 -33.09 -1.06 2.21
CA VAL A 24 -32.76 -0.02 1.24
C VAL A 24 -33.87 1.03 1.24
N LEU A 25 -33.53 2.32 1.38
CA LEU A 25 -34.40 3.47 1.11
C LEU A 25 -33.46 4.63 0.75
N GLY A 26 -33.40 5.21 -0.44
CA GLY A 26 -34.54 5.85 -1.09
C GLY A 26 -34.70 7.27 -0.56
N GLY A 27 -34.07 8.27 -1.28
CA GLY A 27 -34.10 9.67 -0.90
C GLY A 27 -35.52 10.25 -0.91
N ALA A 28 -35.81 11.12 0.03
CA ALA A 28 -36.97 12.01 -0.01
C ALA A 28 -36.53 13.42 0.36
N ALA A 29 -36.70 14.30 -0.60
CA ALA A 29 -36.58 15.74 -0.42
C ALA A 29 -37.72 16.25 0.47
N ALA A 30 -37.38 16.95 1.54
CA ALA A 30 -38.35 17.68 2.32
C ALA A 30 -38.54 19.08 1.73
N VAL A 31 -39.68 19.28 1.10
CA VAL A 31 -40.19 20.59 0.72
C VAL A 31 -40.86 21.21 1.94
N VAL A 32 -40.31 22.31 2.44
CA VAL A 32 -40.98 23.15 3.41
C VAL A 32 -41.75 24.25 2.65
N VAL A 33 -43.05 24.09 2.62
CA VAL A 33 -43.98 25.12 2.18
C VAL A 33 -44.27 26.00 3.37
N CYS A 34 -43.88 27.27 3.33
CA CYS A 34 -44.37 28.28 4.23
C CYS A 34 -45.31 29.23 3.48
N GLY A 35 -46.48 29.35 4.07
CA GLY A 35 -47.68 29.88 3.51
C GLY A 35 -47.72 31.38 3.25
N VAL A 36 -48.62 31.67 2.36
CA VAL A 36 -49.07 32.95 1.90
C VAL A 36 -49.82 33.67 3.03
N GLY A 37 -49.37 34.88 3.36
CA GLY A 37 -50.12 35.82 4.15
C GLY A 37 -50.41 37.06 3.29
N ALA A 38 -51.63 37.16 2.79
CA ALA A 38 -52.14 38.35 2.16
C ALA A 38 -52.53 39.40 3.23
N ALA A 39 -52.10 40.61 3.05
CA ALA A 39 -52.72 41.75 3.73
C ALA A 39 -52.89 42.91 2.74
N ALA A 40 -54.10 43.40 2.75
CA ALA A 40 -54.72 44.31 1.81
C ALA A 40 -54.32 45.78 2.01
N PHE A 41 -54.49 46.49 0.96
CA PHE A 41 -54.68 47.92 0.73
C PHE A 41 -55.12 48.80 1.88
N ALA A 42 -54.52 49.98 1.96
CA ALA A 42 -55.23 51.24 2.19
C ALA A 42 -54.53 52.38 1.45
N LEU A 43 -55.25 52.96 0.53
CA LEU A 43 -54.99 54.27 -0.05
C LEU A 43 -55.46 55.35 0.89
N SER A 44 -54.60 56.35 1.17
CA SER A 44 -55.07 57.70 1.41
C SER A 44 -53.93 58.67 1.14
N GLY A 45 -54.20 59.68 0.34
CA GLY A 45 -53.29 60.69 -0.13
C GLY A 45 -53.03 61.79 0.88
N GLY A 46 -52.04 62.60 0.60
CA GLY A 46 -51.68 63.82 1.30
C GLY A 46 -50.29 64.29 0.93
N ALA A 47 -50.25 65.48 0.35
CA ALA A 47 -49.11 66.13 -0.30
C ALA A 47 -48.03 66.66 0.66
N ASP A 48 -46.90 66.98 0.03
CA ASP A 48 -45.87 68.00 0.34
C ASP A 48 -44.75 67.64 1.34
N GLY A 49 -43.54 67.80 0.83
CA GLY A 49 -42.35 68.13 1.63
C GLY A 49 -41.04 67.50 1.20
N SER A 50 -40.38 68.15 0.22
CA SER A 50 -38.91 68.25 0.00
C SER A 50 -37.94 67.30 0.71
N GLY A 51 -37.15 66.55 -0.07
CA GLY A 51 -35.68 66.51 0.08
C GLY A 51 -35.13 65.43 0.95
N ALA A 52 -34.74 64.33 0.36
CA ALA A 52 -33.49 63.58 0.49
C ALA A 52 -33.59 62.32 -0.35
N ASP A 53 -32.79 62.18 -1.39
CA ASP A 53 -32.62 60.97 -2.17
C ASP A 53 -32.00 59.85 -1.35
N GLY A 54 -32.78 59.25 -0.47
CA GLY A 54 -32.46 57.95 0.15
C GLY A 54 -32.87 56.87 -0.83
N LYS A 55 -31.99 56.42 -1.71
CA LYS A 55 -32.20 55.19 -2.49
C LYS A 55 -32.56 54.06 -1.53
N GLN A 56 -33.83 53.69 -1.48
CA GLN A 56 -34.27 52.51 -0.71
C GLN A 56 -33.50 51.29 -1.23
N VAL A 57 -32.66 50.73 -0.38
CA VAL A 57 -31.94 49.50 -0.72
C VAL A 57 -32.96 48.40 -1.00
N ALA A 58 -32.95 47.83 -2.19
CA ALA A 58 -33.86 46.77 -2.55
C ALA A 58 -33.69 45.58 -1.60
N THR A 59 -34.80 45.13 -1.02
CA THR A 59 -34.87 44.02 -0.06
C THR A 59 -35.67 42.86 -0.66
N GLY A 60 -35.42 41.63 -0.23
CA GLY A 60 -36.09 40.42 -0.72
C GLY A 60 -35.30 39.66 -1.77
N PRO A 61 -35.82 38.54 -2.28
CA PRO A 61 -35.17 37.72 -3.27
C PRO A 61 -34.98 38.45 -4.61
N PRO A 62 -33.98 38.13 -5.44
CA PRO A 62 -33.81 38.70 -6.78
C PRO A 62 -35.01 38.42 -7.65
N THR A 63 -35.46 39.42 -8.43
CA THR A 63 -36.52 39.27 -9.42
C THR A 63 -36.04 38.46 -10.64
N ALA A 64 -36.96 37.93 -11.41
CA ALA A 64 -36.66 37.17 -12.62
C ALA A 64 -35.84 37.95 -13.65
N ALA A 65 -36.03 39.28 -13.75
CA ALA A 65 -35.26 40.15 -14.63
C ALA A 65 -33.81 40.32 -14.13
N GLU A 66 -33.65 40.62 -12.86
CA GLU A 66 -32.36 40.78 -12.22
C GLU A 66 -31.52 39.49 -12.32
N VAL A 67 -32.14 38.31 -12.04
CA VAL A 67 -31.45 37.02 -12.21
C VAL A 67 -30.92 36.83 -13.61
N ARG A 68 -31.73 37.12 -14.64
CA ARG A 68 -31.28 36.99 -16.05
C ARG A 68 -30.16 37.96 -16.38
N THR A 69 -30.26 39.20 -15.95
CA THR A 69 -29.27 40.23 -16.22
C THR A 69 -27.94 39.91 -15.57
N THR A 70 -27.93 39.66 -14.25
CA THR A 70 -26.71 39.34 -13.50
C THR A 70 -26.02 38.09 -14.05
N ALA A 71 -26.79 37.02 -14.34
CA ALA A 71 -26.23 35.79 -14.89
C ALA A 71 -25.61 36.01 -16.28
N ARG A 72 -26.30 36.78 -17.15
CA ARG A 72 -25.79 37.06 -18.49
C ARG A 72 -24.52 37.92 -18.45
N GLU A 73 -24.50 38.97 -17.63
CA GLU A 73 -23.32 39.85 -17.50
C GLU A 73 -22.13 39.09 -16.96
N PHE A 74 -22.29 38.26 -15.92
CA PHE A 74 -21.25 37.41 -15.39
C PHE A 74 -20.70 36.43 -16.42
N LEU A 75 -21.57 35.68 -17.10
CA LEU A 75 -21.18 34.71 -18.11
C LEU A 75 -20.52 35.35 -19.32
N ALA A 76 -20.95 36.56 -19.73
CA ALA A 76 -20.34 37.31 -20.84
C ALA A 76 -18.94 37.78 -20.46
N ALA A 77 -18.75 38.43 -19.30
CA ALA A 77 -17.44 38.87 -18.85
C ALA A 77 -16.46 37.68 -18.69
N TRP A 78 -16.92 36.57 -18.14
CA TRP A 78 -16.08 35.35 -18.05
C TRP A 78 -15.72 34.81 -19.46
N ALA A 79 -16.67 34.71 -20.38
CA ALA A 79 -16.44 34.23 -21.76
C ALA A 79 -15.43 35.12 -22.52
N GLU A 80 -15.50 36.45 -22.33
CA GLU A 80 -14.59 37.44 -22.91
C GLU A 80 -13.19 37.43 -22.25
N GLY A 81 -13.04 36.74 -21.12
CA GLY A 81 -11.79 36.69 -20.35
C GLY A 81 -11.55 37.91 -19.46
N ASP A 82 -12.58 38.74 -19.28
CA ASP A 82 -12.58 39.81 -18.28
C ASP A 82 -12.77 39.22 -16.86
N VAL A 83 -11.69 38.66 -16.33
CA VAL A 83 -11.68 38.01 -15.00
C VAL A 83 -12.08 39.00 -13.90
N ALA A 84 -11.57 40.23 -13.95
CA ALA A 84 -11.86 41.23 -12.94
C ALA A 84 -13.33 41.70 -12.98
N GLY A 85 -13.89 41.88 -14.19
CA GLY A 85 -15.28 42.22 -14.39
C GLY A 85 -16.22 41.09 -13.95
N ALA A 86 -15.92 39.85 -14.32
CA ALA A 86 -16.68 38.69 -13.88
C ALA A 86 -16.64 38.53 -12.35
N ALA A 87 -15.47 38.63 -11.72
CA ALA A 87 -15.30 38.51 -10.27
C ALA A 87 -16.03 39.64 -9.52
N ALA A 88 -16.10 40.86 -10.07
CA ALA A 88 -16.84 41.99 -9.47
C ALA A 88 -18.37 41.75 -9.43
N LEU A 89 -18.88 40.81 -10.21
CA LEU A 89 -20.27 40.38 -10.23
C LEU A 89 -20.59 39.23 -9.26
N THR A 90 -19.64 38.83 -8.41
CA THR A 90 -19.81 37.77 -7.41
C THR A 90 -19.84 38.35 -5.99
N ASP A 91 -20.38 37.59 -5.04
CA ASP A 91 -20.38 37.93 -3.61
C ASP A 91 -19.05 37.63 -2.91
N ASP A 92 -18.18 36.78 -3.50
CA ASP A 92 -16.79 36.58 -3.10
C ASP A 92 -15.86 36.86 -4.32
N ARG A 93 -15.54 38.15 -4.47
CA ARG A 93 -14.68 38.62 -5.55
C ARG A 93 -13.31 37.97 -5.57
N ALA A 94 -12.67 37.80 -4.40
CA ALA A 94 -11.30 37.30 -4.34
C ALA A 94 -11.21 35.82 -4.71
N ALA A 95 -12.12 34.99 -4.21
CA ALA A 95 -12.19 33.58 -4.58
C ALA A 95 -12.56 33.39 -6.05
N ALA A 96 -13.48 34.19 -6.58
CA ALA A 96 -13.87 34.17 -7.98
C ALA A 96 -12.72 34.55 -8.91
N GLU A 97 -12.02 35.66 -8.61
CA GLU A 97 -10.87 36.13 -9.42
C GLU A 97 -9.77 35.06 -9.48
N LYS A 98 -9.43 34.45 -8.33
CA LYS A 98 -8.44 33.37 -8.29
C LYS A 98 -8.85 32.16 -9.13
N ALA A 99 -10.10 31.71 -9.01
CA ALA A 99 -10.57 30.52 -9.72
C ALA A 99 -10.72 30.77 -11.24
N LEU A 100 -11.20 31.95 -11.65
CA LEU A 100 -11.30 32.34 -13.06
C LEU A 100 -9.93 32.54 -13.71
N THR A 101 -8.95 33.08 -12.97
CA THR A 101 -7.55 33.15 -13.40
C THR A 101 -6.98 31.75 -13.60
N SER A 102 -7.13 30.87 -12.61
CA SER A 102 -6.67 29.47 -12.72
C SER A 102 -7.35 28.71 -13.85
N PHE A 103 -8.63 28.93 -14.11
CA PHE A 103 -9.33 28.39 -15.28
C PHE A 103 -8.61 28.73 -16.58
N ARG A 104 -8.22 29.98 -16.76
CA ARG A 104 -7.56 30.46 -17.99
C ARG A 104 -6.08 30.07 -18.05
N GLU A 105 -5.33 30.31 -16.99
CA GLU A 105 -3.88 30.17 -16.96
C GLU A 105 -3.41 28.74 -16.68
N ASP A 106 -3.91 28.13 -15.59
CA ASP A 106 -3.55 26.75 -15.23
C ASP A 106 -4.31 25.71 -16.05
N GLY A 107 -5.60 25.96 -16.31
CA GLY A 107 -6.47 25.10 -17.11
C GLY A 107 -6.21 25.19 -18.61
N HIS A 108 -5.54 26.25 -19.08
CA HIS A 108 -5.23 26.51 -20.49
C HIS A 108 -6.49 26.51 -21.39
N PHE A 109 -7.58 27.10 -20.89
CA PHE A 109 -8.82 27.23 -21.67
C PHE A 109 -8.76 28.45 -22.60
N THR A 110 -9.15 28.22 -23.85
CA THR A 110 -9.31 29.23 -24.90
C THR A 110 -10.70 29.08 -25.55
N ASP A 111 -11.12 30.08 -26.35
CA ASP A 111 -12.39 30.08 -27.12
C ASP A 111 -13.62 29.71 -26.27
N THR A 112 -13.64 30.25 -25.02
CA THR A 112 -14.69 29.94 -24.07
C THR A 112 -16.04 30.51 -24.48
N ARG A 113 -17.08 29.67 -24.52
CA ARG A 113 -18.46 30.04 -24.79
C ARG A 113 -19.34 29.53 -23.66
N LEU A 114 -20.11 30.44 -23.06
CA LEU A 114 -20.98 30.13 -21.93
C LEU A 114 -22.43 30.48 -22.37
N THR A 115 -23.27 29.45 -22.39
CA THR A 115 -24.66 29.60 -22.86
C THR A 115 -25.62 29.36 -21.71
N PRO A 116 -26.32 30.40 -21.20
CA PRO A 116 -27.29 30.24 -20.13
C PRO A 116 -28.48 29.40 -20.57
N GLY A 117 -28.94 28.51 -19.71
CA GLY A 117 -30.12 27.69 -19.89
C GLY A 117 -31.36 28.30 -19.25
N LYS A 118 -32.42 27.52 -19.14
CA LYS A 118 -33.70 27.96 -18.53
C LYS A 118 -33.52 27.99 -16.99
N ARG A 119 -33.63 29.19 -16.40
CA ARG A 119 -33.55 29.39 -14.97
C ARG A 119 -34.67 28.69 -14.20
N SER A 120 -34.37 28.33 -12.94
CA SER A 120 -35.33 27.86 -11.94
C SER A 120 -35.16 28.70 -10.67
N GLY A 121 -36.11 29.60 -10.38
CA GLY A 121 -35.93 30.54 -9.27
C GLY A 121 -34.75 31.47 -9.47
N ALA A 122 -33.79 31.42 -8.57
CA ALA A 122 -32.53 32.16 -8.61
C ALA A 122 -31.38 31.39 -9.30
N ASP A 123 -31.59 30.12 -9.61
CA ASP A 123 -30.59 29.25 -10.22
C ASP A 123 -30.63 29.30 -11.73
N VAL A 124 -29.47 29.40 -12.34
CA VAL A 124 -29.31 29.49 -13.82
C VAL A 124 -28.29 28.41 -14.24
N PRO A 125 -28.76 27.28 -14.76
CA PRO A 125 -27.87 26.32 -15.42
C PRO A 125 -27.28 26.92 -16.67
N PHE A 126 -26.05 26.53 -17.02
CA PHE A 126 -25.42 26.95 -18.26
C PHE A 126 -24.54 25.86 -18.84
N LYS A 127 -24.35 25.93 -20.18
CA LYS A 127 -23.38 25.07 -20.87
C LYS A 127 -22.10 25.85 -21.10
N ALA A 128 -20.98 25.24 -20.70
CA ALA A 128 -19.66 25.72 -20.99
C ALA A 128 -19.05 24.88 -22.12
N ALA A 129 -18.52 25.53 -23.14
CA ALA A 129 -17.75 24.91 -24.20
C ALA A 129 -16.49 25.75 -24.44
N ALA A 130 -15.33 25.10 -24.41
CA ALA A 130 -14.03 25.77 -24.59
C ALA A 130 -13.07 24.83 -25.32
N THR A 131 -11.94 25.38 -25.74
CA THR A 131 -10.79 24.59 -26.21
C THR A 131 -9.74 24.54 -25.10
N VAL A 132 -9.26 23.34 -24.76
CA VAL A 132 -8.10 23.19 -23.88
C VAL A 132 -6.87 23.03 -24.77
N ALA A 133 -5.88 23.95 -24.64
CA ALA A 133 -4.70 24.00 -25.50
C ALA A 133 -3.42 24.03 -24.68
N TYR A 134 -2.51 23.05 -24.89
CA TYR A 134 -1.26 22.93 -24.17
C TYR A 134 -0.13 22.42 -25.06
N LYS A 135 0.99 23.15 -25.14
CA LYS A 135 2.20 22.79 -25.92
C LYS A 135 1.89 22.26 -27.33
N GLY A 136 1.07 23.00 -28.08
CA GLY A 136 0.72 22.68 -29.48
C GLY A 136 -0.33 21.56 -29.66
N ARG A 137 -0.92 21.08 -28.59
CA ARG A 137 -2.05 20.14 -28.60
C ARG A 137 -3.30 20.85 -28.14
N SER A 138 -4.43 20.55 -28.77
CA SER A 138 -5.72 21.13 -28.38
C SER A 138 -6.83 20.10 -28.52
N LYS A 139 -7.84 20.18 -27.64
CA LYS A 139 -9.07 19.41 -27.72
C LYS A 139 -10.27 20.25 -27.24
N PRO A 140 -11.46 20.09 -27.86
CA PRO A 140 -12.67 20.68 -27.31
C PRO A 140 -13.02 20.02 -25.98
N PHE A 141 -13.55 20.83 -25.06
CA PHE A 141 -14.06 20.39 -23.78
C PHE A 141 -15.37 21.10 -23.48
N ALA A 142 -16.39 20.36 -23.10
CA ALA A 142 -17.71 20.90 -22.79
C ALA A 142 -18.27 20.23 -21.52
N TYR A 143 -18.98 21.02 -20.73
CA TYR A 143 -19.65 20.56 -19.52
C TYR A 143 -20.86 21.43 -19.20
N GLU A 144 -21.66 20.97 -18.26
CA GLU A 144 -22.78 21.76 -17.73
C GLU A 144 -22.46 22.17 -16.29
N SER A 145 -22.81 23.40 -15.93
CA SER A 145 -22.71 23.92 -14.58
C SER A 145 -23.89 24.81 -14.24
N GLU A 146 -23.93 25.34 -13.03
CA GLU A 146 -25.00 26.16 -12.54
C GLU A 146 -24.47 27.29 -11.65
N LEU A 147 -25.08 28.46 -11.74
CA LEU A 147 -24.87 29.58 -10.84
C LEU A 147 -26.16 29.98 -10.15
N THR A 148 -26.06 30.48 -8.94
CA THR A 148 -27.20 31.03 -8.17
C THR A 148 -27.03 32.53 -8.02
N VAL A 149 -28.05 33.33 -8.32
CA VAL A 149 -28.01 34.78 -8.12
C VAL A 149 -28.56 35.12 -6.73
N VAL A 150 -27.80 35.87 -5.96
CA VAL A 150 -28.14 36.32 -4.60
C VAL A 150 -28.23 37.84 -4.51
N ARG A 151 -28.98 38.35 -3.53
CA ARG A 151 -29.04 39.80 -3.23
C ARG A 151 -28.13 40.11 -2.07
N ARG A 152 -27.18 41.02 -2.25
CA ARG A 152 -26.34 41.52 -1.18
C ARG A 152 -27.12 42.48 -0.26
N LYS A 153 -27.14 42.17 1.02
CA LYS A 153 -27.95 42.92 1.99
C LYS A 153 -27.46 44.35 2.22
N SER A 154 -26.19 44.63 2.02
CA SER A 154 -25.58 45.94 2.32
C SER A 154 -25.96 47.03 1.34
N ASP A 155 -26.20 46.71 0.06
CA ASP A 155 -26.44 47.69 -1.01
C ASP A 155 -27.58 47.28 -1.96
N GLY A 156 -28.20 46.13 -1.75
CA GLY A 156 -29.30 45.60 -2.56
C GLY A 156 -28.91 45.10 -3.96
N ARG A 157 -27.62 45.09 -4.32
CA ARG A 157 -27.15 44.59 -5.62
C ARG A 157 -27.34 43.09 -5.75
N THR A 158 -27.64 42.65 -6.96
CA THR A 158 -27.65 41.23 -7.28
C THR A 158 -26.30 40.78 -7.79
N LEU A 159 -25.82 39.65 -7.25
CA LEU A 159 -24.51 39.08 -7.51
C LEU A 159 -24.64 37.56 -7.69
N VAL A 160 -23.66 36.95 -8.30
CA VAL A 160 -23.51 35.48 -8.32
C VAL A 160 -23.01 35.02 -6.96
N GLY A 161 -23.77 34.16 -6.28
CA GLY A 161 -23.33 33.46 -5.07
C GLY A 161 -22.18 32.52 -5.43
N TRP A 162 -20.98 32.93 -5.02
CA TRP A 162 -19.78 32.23 -5.46
C TRP A 162 -19.59 30.87 -4.81
N ARG A 163 -19.28 29.89 -5.62
CA ARG A 163 -18.80 28.54 -5.23
C ARG A 163 -17.88 28.02 -6.33
N PRO A 164 -16.82 27.24 -6.00
CA PRO A 164 -15.91 26.66 -7.02
C PRO A 164 -16.64 25.86 -8.11
N SER A 165 -17.75 25.21 -7.73
CA SER A 165 -18.62 24.47 -8.66
C SER A 165 -19.25 25.32 -9.76
N VAL A 166 -19.29 26.64 -9.64
CA VAL A 166 -19.67 27.55 -10.74
C VAL A 166 -18.70 27.39 -11.90
N VAL A 167 -17.38 27.31 -11.63
CA VAL A 167 -16.37 27.11 -12.68
C VAL A 167 -16.46 25.71 -13.27
N HIS A 168 -16.55 24.67 -12.45
CA HIS A 168 -16.74 23.30 -12.90
C HIS A 168 -17.34 22.44 -11.76
N PRO A 169 -18.37 21.60 -12.03
CA PRO A 169 -19.11 20.88 -10.99
C PRO A 169 -18.25 19.92 -10.16
N ALA A 170 -17.08 19.51 -10.63
CA ALA A 170 -16.17 18.64 -9.90
C ALA A 170 -15.26 19.39 -8.91
N LEU A 171 -15.24 20.75 -8.92
CA LEU A 171 -14.41 21.54 -8.03
C LEU A 171 -15.06 21.68 -6.64
N LYS A 172 -14.25 21.52 -5.62
CA LYS A 172 -14.55 21.84 -4.21
C LYS A 172 -13.68 23.02 -3.78
N GLU A 173 -13.86 23.46 -2.54
CA GLU A 173 -13.07 24.54 -1.96
C GLU A 173 -11.56 24.22 -2.02
N GLY A 174 -10.78 25.15 -2.55
CA GLY A 174 -9.33 25.02 -2.72
C GLY A 174 -8.87 24.19 -3.93
N ASP A 175 -9.74 23.46 -4.61
CA ASP A 175 -9.40 22.70 -5.82
C ASP A 175 -9.08 23.63 -7.01
N ARG A 176 -8.29 23.14 -7.97
CA ARG A 176 -7.91 23.88 -9.19
C ARG A 176 -8.06 23.01 -10.44
N LEU A 177 -8.33 23.66 -11.57
CA LEU A 177 -8.21 23.03 -12.89
C LEU A 177 -6.78 23.25 -13.42
N VAL A 178 -6.10 22.17 -13.77
CA VAL A 178 -4.73 22.23 -14.27
C VAL A 178 -4.59 21.36 -15.50
N THR A 179 -4.03 21.92 -16.57
CA THR A 179 -3.64 21.18 -17.78
C THR A 179 -2.14 21.04 -17.83
N GLY A 180 -1.65 19.83 -17.92
CA GLY A 180 -0.21 19.56 -17.91
C GLY A 180 0.11 18.09 -18.07
N GLU A 181 1.38 17.77 -17.93
CA GLU A 181 1.82 16.37 -17.90
C GLU A 181 1.20 15.63 -16.72
N ALA A 182 0.63 14.46 -16.98
CA ALA A 182 -0.13 13.68 -16.02
C ALA A 182 0.70 12.57 -15.40
N GLY A 183 1.28 12.85 -14.23
CA GLY A 183 2.08 11.87 -13.49
C GLY A 183 3.30 11.39 -14.28
N ASP A 184 3.83 10.23 -13.88
CA ASP A 184 4.97 9.61 -14.55
C ASP A 184 4.56 8.96 -15.88
N PRO A 185 5.47 8.92 -16.88
CA PRO A 185 5.22 8.23 -18.13
C PRO A 185 4.77 6.78 -17.90
N PRO A 186 3.87 6.22 -18.73
CA PRO A 186 3.58 4.81 -18.68
C PRO A 186 4.82 3.99 -19.02
N ILE A 187 4.94 2.78 -18.49
CA ILE A 187 5.97 1.83 -18.89
C ILE A 187 5.33 0.58 -19.48
N LYS A 188 6.08 -0.04 -20.39
CA LYS A 188 5.90 -1.41 -20.82
C LYS A 188 6.96 -2.25 -20.10
N ALA A 189 6.58 -2.85 -18.96
CA ALA A 189 7.45 -3.78 -18.27
C ALA A 189 7.49 -5.09 -19.07
N VAL A 190 8.70 -5.59 -19.30
CA VAL A 190 8.90 -6.86 -19.98
C VAL A 190 9.68 -7.82 -19.08
N ASP A 191 9.42 -9.12 -19.24
CA ASP A 191 10.16 -10.18 -18.57
C ASP A 191 11.60 -10.30 -19.12
N ARG A 192 12.35 -11.24 -18.59
CA ARG A 192 13.74 -11.47 -19.02
C ARG A 192 13.87 -11.94 -20.47
N GLU A 193 12.80 -12.48 -21.08
CA GLU A 193 12.73 -12.98 -22.45
C GLU A 193 12.17 -11.92 -23.43
N GLY A 194 11.66 -10.80 -22.92
CA GLY A 194 11.11 -9.69 -23.68
C GLY A 194 9.57 -9.73 -23.84
N GLY A 195 8.91 -10.70 -23.21
CA GLY A 195 7.44 -10.76 -23.14
C GLY A 195 6.90 -9.65 -22.24
N GLU A 196 5.76 -9.06 -22.62
CA GLU A 196 5.12 -8.01 -21.83
C GLU A 196 4.50 -8.57 -20.55
N LEU A 197 4.73 -7.90 -19.44
CA LEU A 197 4.13 -8.22 -18.15
C LEU A 197 2.91 -7.33 -17.93
N THR A 198 1.75 -7.94 -17.75
CA THR A 198 0.49 -7.24 -17.48
C THR A 198 -0.19 -7.78 -16.22
N ALA A 199 -0.93 -6.93 -15.51
CA ALA A 199 -1.74 -7.37 -14.37
C ALA A 199 -2.90 -8.29 -14.78
N ALA A 200 -3.31 -8.28 -16.06
CA ALA A 200 -4.31 -9.20 -16.59
C ALA A 200 -3.78 -10.64 -16.69
N GLU A 201 -2.51 -10.80 -17.08
CA GLU A 201 -1.85 -12.12 -17.19
C GLU A 201 -1.26 -12.56 -15.85
N TYR A 202 -0.68 -11.62 -15.10
CA TYR A 202 -0.02 -11.85 -13.81
C TYR A 202 -0.63 -10.93 -12.73
N PRO A 203 -1.79 -11.29 -12.16
CA PRO A 203 -2.51 -10.43 -11.23
C PRO A 203 -1.69 -9.97 -10.02
N SER A 204 -0.81 -10.83 -9.48
CA SER A 204 0.07 -10.46 -8.37
C SER A 204 1.07 -9.36 -8.68
N LEU A 205 1.31 -9.06 -9.95
CA LEU A 205 2.24 -8.02 -10.37
C LEU A 205 1.61 -6.62 -10.46
N GLY A 206 0.29 -6.45 -10.27
CA GLY A 206 -0.37 -5.15 -10.38
C GLY A 206 0.34 -4.05 -9.61
N THR A 207 0.48 -4.21 -8.29
CA THR A 207 1.18 -3.24 -7.42
C THR A 207 2.68 -3.11 -7.71
N VAL A 208 3.31 -4.17 -8.23
CA VAL A 208 4.72 -4.15 -8.66
C VAL A 208 4.88 -3.30 -9.91
N LEU A 209 4.00 -3.48 -10.91
CA LEU A 209 4.01 -2.70 -12.16
C LEU A 209 3.74 -1.21 -11.90
N ASP A 210 2.84 -0.89 -10.94
CA ASP A 210 2.60 0.49 -10.52
C ASP A 210 3.85 1.11 -9.87
N GLY A 211 4.50 0.39 -8.96
CA GLY A 211 5.76 0.82 -8.35
C GLY A 211 6.92 0.98 -9.36
N LEU A 212 6.99 0.10 -10.36
CA LEU A 212 7.95 0.24 -11.46
C LEU A 212 7.65 1.47 -12.32
N ARG A 213 6.38 1.76 -12.58
CA ARG A 213 5.96 2.97 -13.31
C ARG A 213 6.35 4.23 -12.56
N GLU A 214 6.06 4.28 -11.27
CA GLU A 214 6.39 5.43 -10.42
C GLU A 214 7.90 5.70 -10.40
N ARG A 215 8.70 4.64 -10.31
CA ARG A 215 10.15 4.78 -10.19
C ARG A 215 10.85 5.01 -11.54
N TYR A 216 10.47 4.27 -12.60
CA TYR A 216 11.24 4.19 -13.84
C TYR A 216 10.54 4.79 -15.06
N GLY A 217 9.41 5.46 -14.88
CA GLY A 217 8.65 6.00 -16.01
C GLY A 217 9.46 6.90 -16.93
N LYS A 218 10.35 7.71 -16.37
CA LYS A 218 11.23 8.62 -17.12
C LYS A 218 12.46 7.91 -17.67
N GLU A 219 13.10 7.10 -16.85
CA GLU A 219 14.34 6.35 -17.18
C GLU A 219 14.08 5.31 -18.28
N ALA A 220 12.88 4.75 -18.34
CA ALA A 220 12.46 3.83 -19.39
C ALA A 220 12.23 4.49 -20.76
N GLY A 221 12.43 5.80 -20.91
CA GLY A 221 12.26 6.55 -22.16
C GLY A 221 10.82 6.81 -22.54
N GLY A 222 9.88 6.71 -21.59
CA GLY A 222 8.48 7.04 -21.77
C GLY A 222 8.25 8.55 -21.87
N LYS A 223 7.07 8.93 -22.37
CA LYS A 223 6.59 10.33 -22.35
C LYS A 223 5.27 10.39 -21.60
N ALA A 224 5.16 11.30 -20.66
CA ALA A 224 3.94 11.51 -19.90
C ALA A 224 2.77 11.89 -20.82
N GLY A 225 1.58 11.49 -20.47
CA GLY A 225 0.35 12.00 -21.07
C GLY A 225 0.15 13.48 -20.75
N VAL A 226 -0.71 14.15 -21.52
CA VAL A 226 -1.15 15.52 -21.21
C VAL A 226 -2.63 15.50 -20.92
N GLU A 227 -3.02 15.97 -19.76
CA GLU A 227 -4.38 15.91 -19.26
C GLU A 227 -4.82 17.23 -18.62
N LEU A 228 -6.13 17.52 -18.76
CA LEU A 228 -6.82 18.47 -17.89
C LEU A 228 -7.31 17.71 -16.64
N ARG A 229 -6.95 18.19 -15.46
CA ARG A 229 -7.28 17.54 -14.17
C ARG A 229 -7.87 18.53 -13.18
N VAL A 230 -8.67 18.02 -12.27
CA VAL A 230 -8.94 18.65 -10.98
C VAL A 230 -7.82 18.26 -10.04
N VAL A 231 -6.98 19.21 -9.68
CA VAL A 231 -5.97 19.05 -8.63
C VAL A 231 -6.61 19.39 -7.30
N ARG A 232 -6.59 18.45 -6.38
CA ARG A 232 -7.21 18.59 -5.06
C ARG A 232 -6.39 19.47 -4.15
N ALA A 233 -7.07 20.20 -3.28
CA ALA A 233 -6.39 20.94 -2.23
C ALA A 233 -5.77 19.97 -1.22
N ASP A 234 -4.49 20.20 -0.84
CA ASP A 234 -3.85 19.45 0.25
C ASP A 234 -4.55 19.81 1.56
N GLU A 235 -5.30 18.89 2.15
CA GLU A 235 -5.95 19.10 3.45
C GLU A 235 -4.95 19.43 4.58
N LYS A 236 -3.66 19.11 4.43
CA LYS A 236 -2.60 19.43 5.38
C LYS A 236 -2.23 20.92 5.45
N LYS A 237 -2.51 21.72 4.42
CA LYS A 237 -2.20 23.17 4.42
C LYS A 237 -3.34 24.03 4.98
N SER A 238 -4.56 23.52 5.03
CA SER A 238 -5.71 24.24 5.59
C SER A 238 -5.83 24.11 7.12
N ALA A 239 -5.15 23.14 7.74
CA ALA A 239 -5.18 22.87 9.18
C ALA A 239 -4.22 23.77 10.01
N GLU A 240 -3.30 24.51 9.41
CA GLU A 240 -2.37 25.41 10.15
C GLU A 240 -3.00 26.72 10.63
N ALA A 241 -4.27 27.00 10.33
CA ALA A 241 -4.96 28.22 10.75
C ALA A 241 -5.84 28.07 12.00
N GLY A 242 -5.85 26.94 12.71
CA GLY A 242 -6.65 26.80 13.92
C GLY A 242 -6.42 25.53 14.73
N SER A 243 -5.71 25.72 15.85
CA SER A 243 -5.76 24.92 17.10
C SER A 243 -5.19 23.48 17.09
N ALA A 244 -4.30 23.29 18.07
CA ALA A 244 -3.57 22.06 18.40
C ALA A 244 -4.46 20.87 18.82
N LYS A 245 -3.94 19.66 18.51
CA LYS A 245 -4.37 18.30 18.85
C LYS A 245 -5.41 17.67 17.92
N ALA A 246 -4.91 16.93 16.95
CA ALA A 246 -5.59 15.76 16.42
C ALA A 246 -4.57 14.64 16.21
N GLU A 247 -4.93 13.46 16.65
CA GLU A 247 -4.20 12.20 16.52
C GLU A 247 -3.95 11.86 15.05
N LYS A 248 -2.82 11.17 14.79
CA LYS A 248 -2.45 10.70 13.48
C LYS A 248 -3.42 9.59 13.02
N ASP A 249 -4.48 9.98 12.35
CA ASP A 249 -5.15 9.09 11.40
C ASP A 249 -4.59 9.40 10.00
N ASP A 250 -4.14 8.38 9.30
CA ASP A 250 -3.71 8.44 7.90
C ASP A 250 -4.93 8.76 7.02
N ALA A 251 -5.25 10.04 6.89
CA ALA A 251 -6.25 10.51 5.95
C ALA A 251 -5.68 10.34 4.54
N GLU A 252 -6.18 9.34 3.83
CA GLU A 252 -5.91 9.05 2.43
C GLU A 252 -6.29 10.28 1.59
N SER A 253 -5.31 10.95 0.99
CA SER A 253 -5.55 12.14 0.16
C SER A 253 -6.42 11.75 -1.04
N THR A 254 -7.53 12.46 -1.26
CA THR A 254 -8.40 12.22 -2.42
C THR A 254 -7.57 12.45 -3.71
N PRO A 255 -7.45 11.46 -4.60
CA PRO A 255 -6.60 11.59 -5.79
C PRO A 255 -7.15 12.65 -6.77
N ASP A 256 -6.27 13.22 -7.57
CA ASP A 256 -6.61 14.10 -8.68
C ASP A 256 -7.59 13.41 -9.64
N LYS A 257 -8.50 14.19 -10.23
CA LYS A 257 -9.51 13.67 -11.16
C LYS A 257 -9.23 14.16 -12.56
N THR A 258 -8.91 13.25 -13.49
CA THR A 258 -8.79 13.55 -14.93
C THR A 258 -10.17 13.88 -15.53
N LEU A 259 -10.25 14.99 -16.22
CA LEU A 259 -11.45 15.45 -16.95
C LEU A 259 -11.32 15.27 -18.46
N LEU A 260 -10.12 15.46 -19.02
CA LEU A 260 -9.85 15.35 -20.45
C LEU A 260 -8.40 14.90 -20.69
N THR A 261 -8.19 13.88 -21.49
CA THR A 261 -6.86 13.51 -21.98
C THR A 261 -6.59 14.18 -23.33
N LEU A 262 -5.68 15.15 -23.37
CA LEU A 262 -5.28 15.83 -24.61
C LEU A 262 -4.41 14.91 -25.46
N SER A 263 -3.50 14.19 -24.83
CA SER A 263 -2.69 13.18 -25.51
C SER A 263 -2.37 12.05 -24.54
N PRO A 264 -2.47 10.79 -24.95
CA PRO A 264 -1.98 9.68 -24.18
C PRO A 264 -0.45 9.77 -24.05
N GLY A 265 0.08 9.23 -22.97
CA GLY A 265 1.52 9.04 -22.83
C GLY A 265 2.04 7.99 -23.82
N THR A 266 3.35 7.98 -24.03
CA THR A 266 4.03 6.92 -24.79
C THR A 266 4.80 6.06 -23.79
N PRO A 267 4.54 4.75 -23.72
CA PRO A 267 5.25 3.87 -22.79
C PRO A 267 6.72 3.72 -23.14
N GLY A 268 7.58 3.83 -22.12
CA GLY A 268 8.95 3.36 -22.20
C GLY A 268 9.02 1.86 -21.97
N THR A 269 10.09 1.20 -22.40
CA THR A 269 10.28 -0.24 -22.19
C THR A 269 11.25 -0.48 -21.03
N LEU A 270 10.80 -1.20 -20.01
CA LEU A 270 11.60 -1.55 -18.83
C LEU A 270 11.77 -3.06 -18.73
N LYS A 271 13.01 -3.55 -18.84
CA LYS A 271 13.34 -4.97 -18.69
C LYS A 271 13.42 -5.34 -17.21
N THR A 272 12.70 -6.40 -16.83
CA THR A 272 12.74 -6.98 -15.48
C THR A 272 13.46 -8.32 -15.47
N THR A 273 13.73 -8.84 -14.28
CA THR A 273 14.36 -10.16 -14.08
C THR A 273 13.35 -11.32 -14.02
N PHE A 274 12.05 -11.03 -14.08
CA PHE A 274 11.02 -12.07 -14.00
C PHE A 274 11.17 -13.12 -15.10
N SER A 275 10.99 -14.39 -14.72
CA SER A 275 10.90 -15.52 -15.64
C SER A 275 9.42 -15.81 -15.91
N PRO A 276 8.96 -15.79 -17.18
CA PRO A 276 7.54 -16.00 -17.48
C PRO A 276 7.03 -17.35 -16.98
N SER A 277 7.82 -18.42 -17.12
CA SER A 277 7.44 -19.75 -16.66
C SER A 277 7.31 -19.86 -15.14
N LEU A 278 8.24 -19.24 -14.40
CA LEU A 278 8.22 -19.21 -12.94
C LEU A 278 7.11 -18.29 -12.41
N GLN A 279 6.91 -17.13 -13.04
CA GLN A 279 5.81 -16.23 -12.64
C GLN A 279 4.45 -16.87 -12.85
N ALA A 280 4.23 -17.49 -14.03
CA ALA A 280 2.99 -18.22 -14.31
C ALA A 280 2.76 -19.38 -13.32
N ALA A 281 3.83 -20.08 -12.93
CA ALA A 281 3.73 -21.13 -11.91
C ALA A 281 3.39 -20.55 -10.52
N ALA A 282 3.99 -19.41 -10.15
CA ALA A 282 3.74 -18.73 -8.88
C ALA A 282 2.28 -18.27 -8.77
N GLU A 283 1.73 -17.63 -9.81
CA GLU A 283 0.32 -17.23 -9.87
C GLU A 283 -0.62 -18.43 -9.70
N ARG A 284 -0.41 -19.49 -10.50
CA ARG A 284 -1.25 -20.71 -10.42
C ARG A 284 -1.22 -21.37 -9.05
N GLU A 285 -0.08 -21.38 -8.38
CA GLU A 285 0.04 -22.08 -7.11
C GLU A 285 -0.45 -21.23 -5.93
N THR A 286 -0.28 -19.91 -5.96
CA THR A 286 -0.85 -19.03 -4.93
C THR A 286 -2.36 -18.94 -5.05
N ALA A 287 -2.94 -18.90 -6.25
CA ALA A 287 -4.38 -18.88 -6.48
C ALA A 287 -5.13 -20.09 -5.87
N LYS A 288 -4.45 -21.24 -5.66
CA LYS A 288 -5.03 -22.42 -5.02
C LYS A 288 -5.14 -22.28 -3.49
N ARG A 289 -4.63 -21.21 -2.89
CA ARG A 289 -4.48 -21.06 -1.44
C ARG A 289 -4.93 -19.68 -0.99
N GLN A 290 -5.49 -19.62 0.20
CA GLN A 290 -5.76 -18.34 0.83
C GLN A 290 -4.51 -17.84 1.58
N ARG A 291 -4.27 -16.52 1.55
CA ARG A 291 -3.21 -15.85 2.32
C ARG A 291 -1.81 -16.46 2.10
N ALA A 292 -1.52 -16.87 0.88
CA ALA A 292 -0.24 -17.42 0.48
C ALA A 292 0.59 -16.39 -0.28
N SER A 293 1.91 -16.41 -0.07
CA SER A 293 2.86 -15.60 -0.84
C SER A 293 4.12 -16.41 -1.09
N VAL A 294 4.71 -16.23 -2.27
CA VAL A 294 5.94 -16.94 -2.69
C VAL A 294 6.86 -16.02 -3.46
N VAL A 295 8.17 -16.25 -3.30
CA VAL A 295 9.22 -15.58 -4.08
C VAL A 295 10.23 -16.61 -4.54
N VAL A 296 10.80 -16.39 -5.73
CA VAL A 296 11.93 -17.15 -6.29
C VAL A 296 13.07 -16.18 -6.61
N VAL A 297 14.26 -16.52 -6.14
CA VAL A 297 15.51 -15.76 -6.35
C VAL A 297 16.55 -16.67 -6.99
N LYS A 298 17.37 -16.11 -7.88
CA LYS A 298 18.52 -16.79 -8.48
C LYS A 298 19.77 -16.60 -7.60
N PRO A 299 20.28 -17.64 -6.93
CA PRO A 299 21.42 -17.55 -6.03
C PRO A 299 22.69 -16.96 -6.65
N SER A 300 22.95 -17.27 -7.93
CA SER A 300 24.17 -16.82 -8.60
C SER A 300 24.21 -15.32 -8.87
N THR A 301 23.05 -14.64 -8.98
CA THR A 301 22.97 -13.23 -9.38
C THR A 301 22.23 -12.33 -8.38
N GLY A 302 21.25 -12.84 -7.65
CA GLY A 302 20.28 -12.06 -6.86
C GLY A 302 19.01 -11.70 -7.63
N GLU A 303 18.88 -12.04 -8.92
CA GLU A 303 17.67 -11.77 -9.70
C GLU A 303 16.43 -12.36 -9.06
N ILE A 304 15.37 -11.57 -8.93
CA ILE A 304 14.04 -12.04 -8.51
C ILE A 304 13.34 -12.60 -9.74
N LEU A 305 13.14 -13.91 -9.77
CA LEU A 305 12.60 -14.61 -10.93
C LEU A 305 11.08 -14.74 -10.93
N ALA A 306 10.46 -14.71 -9.77
CA ALA A 306 9.00 -14.72 -9.61
C ALA A 306 8.59 -14.21 -8.22
N ALA A 307 7.40 -13.60 -8.14
CA ALA A 307 6.76 -13.22 -6.89
C ALA A 307 5.23 -13.24 -7.06
N ALA A 308 4.52 -13.89 -6.16
CA ALA A 308 3.06 -13.91 -6.21
C ALA A 308 2.43 -13.92 -4.81
N ASN A 309 1.23 -13.36 -4.75
CA ASN A 309 0.37 -13.31 -3.58
C ASN A 309 -1.01 -13.87 -3.94
N SER A 310 -1.66 -14.60 -3.04
CA SER A 310 -3.01 -15.13 -3.27
C SER A 310 -4.11 -14.05 -3.26
N ASP A 311 -3.82 -12.89 -2.71
CA ASP A 311 -4.63 -11.68 -2.81
C ASP A 311 -3.86 -10.65 -3.63
N PRO A 312 -4.07 -10.61 -4.94
CA PRO A 312 -3.31 -9.75 -5.84
C PRO A 312 -3.63 -8.26 -5.70
N ALA A 313 -4.81 -7.91 -5.20
CA ALA A 313 -5.22 -6.52 -4.96
C ALA A 313 -4.86 -6.04 -3.54
N GLY A 314 -4.46 -6.97 -2.66
CA GLY A 314 -4.11 -6.68 -1.29
C GLY A 314 -2.66 -6.23 -1.09
N PHE A 315 -2.28 -6.13 0.17
CA PHE A 315 -0.92 -5.79 0.55
C PHE A 315 0.11 -6.80 0.01
N ASN A 316 1.21 -6.30 -0.55
CA ASN A 316 2.24 -7.13 -1.15
C ASN A 316 3.10 -7.85 -0.09
N VAL A 317 2.59 -8.95 0.46
CA VAL A 317 3.27 -9.75 1.49
C VAL A 317 4.58 -10.35 0.96
N ALA A 318 4.70 -10.63 -0.34
CA ALA A 318 5.90 -11.21 -0.94
C ALA A 318 7.14 -10.33 -0.74
N PHE A 319 6.99 -8.98 -0.83
CA PHE A 319 8.09 -8.01 -0.72
C PHE A 319 8.04 -7.14 0.53
N GLN A 320 6.85 -6.86 1.07
CA GLN A 320 6.66 -5.90 2.15
C GLN A 320 6.10 -6.54 3.44
N GLY A 321 5.83 -7.84 3.42
CA GLY A 321 5.32 -8.55 4.59
C GLY A 321 6.25 -8.42 5.79
N SER A 322 5.68 -8.19 6.98
CA SER A 322 6.39 -8.10 8.26
C SER A 322 5.85 -9.17 9.21
N LEU A 323 6.26 -10.42 8.99
CA LEU A 323 5.75 -11.60 9.68
C LEU A 323 6.85 -12.32 10.44
N ALA A 324 6.55 -12.92 11.59
CA ALA A 324 7.48 -13.80 12.28
C ALA A 324 7.79 -15.01 11.37
N PRO A 325 9.08 -15.29 11.05
CA PRO A 325 9.47 -16.36 10.12
C PRO A 325 9.45 -17.75 10.79
N GLY A 326 9.28 -17.81 12.10
CA GLY A 326 9.36 -19.05 12.85
C GLY A 326 10.67 -19.80 12.58
N SER A 327 10.61 -21.11 12.60
CA SER A 327 11.80 -21.97 12.49
C SER A 327 12.60 -21.84 11.19
N THR A 328 12.15 -21.10 10.17
CA THR A 328 13.02 -20.81 9.00
C THR A 328 14.19 -19.91 9.38
N MET A 329 14.04 -19.05 10.42
CA MET A 329 15.13 -18.26 10.99
C MET A 329 16.29 -19.10 11.54
N LYS A 330 16.04 -20.37 11.86
CA LYS A 330 17.09 -21.28 12.34
C LYS A 330 18.21 -21.49 11.33
N VAL A 331 18.03 -21.15 10.05
CA VAL A 331 19.13 -21.13 9.06
C VAL A 331 20.16 -20.07 9.47
N VAL A 332 19.72 -18.86 9.79
CA VAL A 332 20.60 -17.77 10.25
C VAL A 332 21.19 -18.11 11.63
N SER A 333 20.35 -18.56 12.57
CA SER A 333 20.80 -18.93 13.91
C SER A 333 21.80 -20.08 13.91
N ALA A 334 21.61 -21.09 13.04
CA ALA A 334 22.55 -22.21 12.91
C ALA A 334 23.89 -21.76 12.36
N SER A 335 23.93 -20.88 11.35
CA SER A 335 25.17 -20.31 10.85
C SER A 335 25.97 -19.61 11.97
N MET A 336 25.31 -18.82 12.78
CA MET A 336 25.90 -18.14 13.94
C MET A 336 26.45 -19.15 14.97
N LEU A 337 25.67 -20.18 15.32
CA LEU A 337 26.11 -21.19 16.29
C LEU A 337 27.30 -21.99 15.79
N LEU A 338 27.35 -22.31 14.49
CA LEU A 338 28.51 -22.99 13.88
C LEU A 338 29.75 -22.09 13.90
N GLU A 339 29.65 -20.83 13.51
CA GLU A 339 30.77 -19.86 13.51
C GLU A 339 31.32 -19.63 14.91
N LYS A 340 30.44 -19.48 15.90
CA LYS A 340 30.83 -19.34 17.32
C LYS A 340 31.30 -20.67 17.97
N LYS A 341 31.29 -21.78 17.21
CA LYS A 341 31.63 -23.13 17.69
C LYS A 341 30.76 -23.59 18.87
N LEU A 342 29.57 -23.04 19.01
CA LEU A 342 28.56 -23.41 20.00
C LEU A 342 27.76 -24.64 19.60
N ALA A 343 27.84 -25.03 18.30
CA ALA A 343 27.31 -26.25 17.75
C ALA A 343 28.28 -26.85 16.72
N GLY A 344 28.10 -28.10 16.40
CA GLY A 344 28.85 -28.81 15.33
C GLY A 344 27.94 -29.85 14.72
N VAL A 345 27.96 -29.99 13.39
CA VAL A 345 27.00 -30.78 12.61
C VAL A 345 26.73 -32.15 13.21
N ASP A 346 27.78 -32.96 13.40
CA ASP A 346 27.71 -34.32 13.92
C ASP A 346 28.02 -34.42 15.42
N LYS A 347 28.24 -33.29 16.08
CA LYS A 347 28.49 -33.32 17.53
C LYS A 347 27.18 -33.46 18.32
N LYS A 348 27.26 -34.15 19.46
CA LYS A 348 26.14 -34.22 20.40
C LYS A 348 25.65 -32.82 20.74
N HIS A 349 24.34 -32.64 20.68
CA HIS A 349 23.71 -31.38 20.98
C HIS A 349 22.38 -31.60 21.71
N PRO A 350 22.14 -30.92 22.83
CA PRO A 350 20.93 -31.17 23.60
C PRO A 350 19.69 -30.70 22.86
N CYS A 351 18.66 -31.56 22.88
CA CYS A 351 17.29 -31.21 22.45
C CYS A 351 16.29 -31.73 23.50
N PRO A 352 16.29 -31.15 24.69
CA PRO A 352 15.36 -31.54 25.75
C PRO A 352 13.94 -31.08 25.42
N LYS A 353 12.94 -31.68 26.09
CA LYS A 353 11.54 -31.31 25.94
C LYS A 353 11.27 -29.83 26.24
N TYR A 354 11.97 -29.30 27.24
CA TYR A 354 11.87 -27.92 27.70
C TYR A 354 13.25 -27.30 27.90
N SER A 355 13.33 -25.98 27.70
CA SER A 355 14.51 -25.17 28.08
C SER A 355 14.01 -23.84 28.63
N THR A 356 14.59 -23.36 29.72
CA THR A 356 14.22 -22.08 30.34
C THR A 356 15.32 -21.06 30.10
N TYR A 357 14.96 -19.85 29.70
CA TYR A 357 15.84 -18.71 29.56
C TYR A 357 15.07 -17.40 29.74
N GLY A 358 15.67 -16.43 30.43
CA GLY A 358 15.02 -15.13 30.68
C GLY A 358 13.66 -15.23 31.37
N GLY A 359 13.50 -16.21 32.28
CA GLY A 359 12.25 -16.46 33.00
C GLY A 359 11.16 -17.22 32.18
N TRP A 360 11.38 -17.47 30.90
CA TRP A 360 10.41 -18.18 30.06
C TRP A 360 10.79 -19.64 29.83
N LYS A 361 9.77 -20.52 29.88
CA LYS A 361 9.88 -21.94 29.59
C LYS A 361 9.50 -22.22 28.15
N PHE A 362 10.49 -22.45 27.29
CA PHE A 362 10.34 -22.84 25.91
C PHE A 362 10.15 -24.35 25.76
N GLN A 363 9.46 -24.76 24.68
CA GLN A 363 9.25 -26.16 24.37
C GLN A 363 9.38 -26.42 22.86
N ASN A 364 9.57 -27.69 22.51
CA ASN A 364 9.46 -28.14 21.13
C ASN A 364 7.99 -28.35 20.76
N ASP A 365 7.70 -28.31 19.46
CA ASP A 365 6.40 -28.72 18.93
C ASP A 365 6.08 -30.16 19.39
N ASP A 366 4.82 -30.44 19.74
CA ASP A 366 4.38 -31.70 20.35
C ASP A 366 5.23 -32.14 21.57
N LYS A 367 5.98 -31.24 22.15
CA LYS A 367 6.82 -31.47 23.33
C LYS A 367 7.82 -32.65 23.16
N PHE A 368 8.27 -32.89 21.92
CA PHE A 368 9.25 -33.93 21.65
C PHE A 368 10.62 -33.61 22.25
N GLN A 369 11.47 -34.63 22.37
CA GLN A 369 12.88 -34.51 22.72
C GLN A 369 13.75 -35.47 21.89
N ILE A 370 15.03 -35.16 21.71
CA ILE A 370 16.00 -36.04 21.08
C ILE A 370 17.09 -36.36 22.12
N LYS A 371 17.07 -37.59 22.59
CA LYS A 371 18.11 -38.07 23.55
C LYS A 371 19.36 -38.44 22.75
N ASN A 372 20.53 -37.92 23.17
CA ASN A 372 21.84 -38.21 22.56
C ASN A 372 21.95 -37.90 21.04
N GLY A 373 21.11 -36.97 20.51
CA GLY A 373 21.16 -36.58 19.10
C GLY A 373 22.29 -35.63 18.79
N THR A 374 22.56 -35.50 17.50
CA THR A 374 23.49 -34.50 16.94
C THR A 374 22.76 -33.17 16.69
N PHE A 375 23.52 -32.10 16.44
CA PHE A 375 22.94 -30.82 16.00
C PHE A 375 22.19 -30.98 14.65
N LYS A 376 22.70 -31.81 13.74
CA LYS A 376 22.07 -32.17 12.48
C LYS A 376 20.68 -32.78 12.67
N ALA A 377 20.54 -33.74 13.58
CA ALA A 377 19.25 -34.33 13.91
C ALA A 377 18.28 -33.31 14.53
N SER A 378 18.78 -32.44 15.41
CA SER A 378 18.03 -31.38 16.06
C SER A 378 17.54 -30.32 15.06
N PHE A 379 18.39 -29.89 14.14
CA PHE A 379 18.06 -28.93 13.08
C PHE A 379 16.99 -29.51 12.13
N ALA A 380 17.18 -30.76 11.69
CA ALA A 380 16.28 -31.44 10.76
C ALA A 380 14.87 -31.67 11.34
N ARG A 381 14.77 -31.95 12.64
CA ARG A 381 13.50 -32.05 13.39
C ARG A 381 12.99 -30.70 13.89
N SER A 382 13.68 -29.61 13.56
CA SER A 382 13.30 -28.25 13.96
C SER A 382 13.23 -28.05 15.49
N CYS A 383 14.09 -28.70 16.27
CA CYS A 383 14.13 -28.59 17.73
C CYS A 383 14.33 -27.13 18.19
N ASN A 384 13.38 -26.56 18.93
CA ASN A 384 13.48 -25.21 19.50
C ASN A 384 14.52 -25.14 20.61
N THR A 385 14.43 -26.09 21.53
CA THR A 385 15.27 -26.12 22.74
C THR A 385 16.75 -26.34 22.44
N ALA A 386 17.09 -26.89 21.27
CA ALA A 386 18.47 -26.98 20.81
C ALA A 386 19.12 -25.62 20.59
N PHE A 387 18.35 -24.63 20.14
CA PHE A 387 18.81 -23.24 19.97
C PHE A 387 18.75 -22.46 21.29
N ILE A 388 17.62 -22.55 22.00
CA ILE A 388 17.41 -21.88 23.29
C ILE A 388 18.47 -22.25 24.32
N SER A 389 18.90 -23.52 24.35
CA SER A 389 19.96 -23.99 25.27
C SER A 389 21.33 -23.33 25.05
N ARG A 390 21.49 -22.55 23.99
CA ARG A 390 22.71 -21.79 23.70
C ARG A 390 22.56 -20.29 23.96
N ALA A 391 21.37 -19.81 24.30
CA ALA A 391 21.12 -18.39 24.56
C ALA A 391 22.05 -17.79 25.60
N GLU A 392 22.32 -18.51 26.70
CA GLU A 392 23.24 -18.07 27.77
C GLU A 392 24.66 -17.75 27.28
N LYS A 393 25.09 -18.33 26.13
CA LYS A 393 26.42 -18.15 25.56
C LYS A 393 26.47 -17.11 24.44
N LEU A 394 25.40 -16.38 24.28
CA LEU A 394 25.22 -15.38 23.23
C LEU A 394 25.05 -13.99 23.84
N GLU A 395 25.56 -13.00 23.14
CA GLU A 395 25.25 -11.61 23.42
C GLU A 395 23.93 -11.22 22.78
N ASN A 396 23.28 -10.20 23.31
CA ASN A 396 21.94 -9.75 22.89
C ASN A 396 21.86 -9.40 21.40
N ASP A 397 22.95 -8.93 20.81
CA ASP A 397 23.08 -8.54 19.40
C ASP A 397 23.67 -9.63 18.50
N SER A 398 24.03 -10.80 19.03
CA SER A 398 24.70 -11.85 18.25
C SER A 398 23.92 -12.27 17.00
N LEU A 399 22.59 -12.44 17.12
CA LEU A 399 21.75 -12.80 15.98
C LEU A 399 21.56 -11.62 15.03
N THR A 400 21.40 -10.40 15.53
CA THR A 400 21.30 -9.18 14.75
C THR A 400 22.52 -9.00 13.86
N ARG A 401 23.73 -9.09 14.46
CA ARG A 401 25.00 -9.01 13.70
C ARG A 401 25.09 -10.12 12.64
N GLN A 402 24.72 -11.35 13.00
CA GLN A 402 24.76 -12.45 12.01
C GLN A 402 23.83 -12.20 10.83
N ALA A 403 22.62 -11.69 11.08
CA ALA A 403 21.64 -11.37 10.05
C ALA A 403 22.11 -10.21 9.15
N GLN A 404 22.63 -9.15 9.75
CA GLN A 404 23.11 -7.96 9.04
C GLN A 404 24.41 -8.21 8.27
N ASP A 405 25.43 -8.76 8.95
CA ASP A 405 26.79 -8.85 8.41
C ASP A 405 26.96 -9.95 7.37
N VAL A 406 26.14 -11.01 7.42
CA VAL A 406 26.29 -12.21 6.56
C VAL A 406 25.17 -12.36 5.57
N PHE A 407 23.94 -12.02 5.99
CA PHE A 407 22.75 -12.21 5.15
C PHE A 407 22.16 -10.88 4.65
N GLY A 408 22.74 -9.73 5.03
CA GLY A 408 22.30 -8.42 4.59
C GLY A 408 20.87 -8.06 4.99
N LEU A 409 20.36 -8.62 6.10
CA LEU A 409 18.97 -8.43 6.55
C LEU A 409 18.85 -7.36 7.62
N GLY A 410 17.76 -6.58 7.57
CA GLY A 410 17.39 -5.64 8.65
C GLY A 410 18.31 -4.44 8.76
N ARG A 411 18.71 -3.87 7.64
CA ARG A 411 19.59 -2.69 7.54
C ARG A 411 18.91 -1.51 6.89
N ASP A 412 17.68 -1.70 6.37
CA ASP A 412 16.90 -0.70 5.62
C ASP A 412 17.63 -0.15 4.38
N ASP A 413 18.46 -1.01 3.73
CA ASP A 413 19.31 -0.61 2.60
C ASP A 413 19.01 -1.39 1.30
N TRP A 414 18.00 -2.25 1.26
CA TRP A 414 17.68 -2.95 0.02
C TRP A 414 16.93 -2.07 -0.99
N SER A 415 17.44 -2.02 -2.20
CA SER A 415 16.86 -1.32 -3.33
C SER A 415 16.57 -2.29 -4.48
N ILE A 416 15.42 -3.01 -4.41
CA ILE A 416 15.07 -4.04 -5.39
C ILE A 416 14.46 -3.51 -6.70
N GLY A 417 14.09 -2.23 -6.74
CA GLY A 417 13.41 -1.58 -7.87
C GLY A 417 11.96 -1.18 -7.57
N VAL A 418 11.39 -1.72 -6.51
CA VAL A 418 10.06 -1.36 -5.97
C VAL A 418 10.13 -1.30 -4.43
N PRO A 419 9.13 -0.76 -3.74
CA PRO A 419 9.10 -0.78 -2.28
C PRO A 419 9.26 -2.19 -1.73
N THR A 420 10.15 -2.35 -0.75
CA THR A 420 10.43 -3.62 -0.08
C THR A 420 10.76 -3.42 1.39
N PHE A 421 10.62 -4.48 2.16
CA PHE A 421 11.10 -4.59 3.54
C PHE A 421 12.20 -5.64 3.59
N ASP A 422 13.40 -5.27 4.01
CA ASP A 422 14.58 -6.15 4.06
C ASP A 422 14.70 -6.99 5.34
N GLY A 423 13.60 -7.06 6.11
CA GLY A 423 13.51 -7.79 7.35
C GLY A 423 13.82 -6.95 8.59
N ALA A 424 13.59 -7.51 9.76
CA ALA A 424 14.01 -6.94 11.03
C ALA A 424 14.50 -8.04 11.98
N VAL A 425 15.70 -7.85 12.51
CA VAL A 425 16.30 -8.71 13.55
C VAL A 425 16.82 -7.78 14.65
N PRO A 426 15.93 -7.24 15.48
CA PRO A 426 16.31 -6.25 16.49
C PRO A 426 17.17 -6.86 17.60
N VAL A 427 18.01 -6.05 18.21
CA VAL A 427 18.71 -6.42 19.44
C VAL A 427 17.67 -6.58 20.55
N GLN A 428 17.68 -7.72 21.20
CA GLN A 428 16.74 -8.07 22.26
C GLN A 428 17.47 -8.74 23.42
N SER A 429 16.89 -8.70 24.62
CA SER A 429 17.43 -9.35 25.81
C SER A 429 16.54 -10.50 26.29
N ASP A 430 17.06 -11.27 27.22
CA ASP A 430 16.33 -12.30 27.95
C ASP A 430 15.51 -13.26 27.09
N ALA A 431 14.27 -13.52 27.45
CA ALA A 431 13.38 -14.42 26.73
C ALA A 431 13.13 -14.01 25.28
N GLN A 432 13.10 -12.71 24.99
CA GLN A 432 12.88 -12.21 23.62
C GLN A 432 14.11 -12.50 22.74
N MET A 433 15.33 -12.34 23.25
CA MET A 433 16.55 -12.73 22.52
C MET A 433 16.55 -14.24 22.23
N ALA A 434 16.19 -15.06 23.21
CA ALA A 434 16.09 -16.51 23.01
C ALA A 434 14.99 -16.87 21.99
N ALA A 435 13.82 -16.21 22.02
CA ALA A 435 12.76 -16.38 21.05
C ALA A 435 13.19 -16.00 19.63
N SER A 436 14.04 -14.97 19.48
CA SER A 436 14.59 -14.56 18.19
C SER A 436 15.40 -15.67 17.51
N LEU A 437 16.09 -16.53 18.29
CA LEU A 437 16.85 -17.66 17.75
C LEU A 437 15.99 -18.69 17.00
N ILE A 438 14.70 -18.71 17.27
CA ILE A 438 13.73 -19.61 16.64
C ILE A 438 12.73 -18.87 15.73
N GLY A 439 13.02 -17.58 15.43
CA GLY A 439 12.24 -16.76 14.52
C GLY A 439 10.92 -16.25 15.10
N GLN A 440 10.91 -16.04 16.42
CA GLN A 440 9.84 -15.41 17.19
C GLN A 440 10.35 -14.09 17.81
N GLY A 441 9.76 -13.61 18.85
CA GLY A 441 10.12 -12.32 19.45
C GLY A 441 9.87 -11.17 18.47
N GLY A 442 10.86 -10.26 18.34
CA GLY A 442 10.79 -9.11 17.43
C GLY A 442 11.22 -9.39 15.99
N VAL A 443 11.64 -10.60 15.64
CA VAL A 443 12.08 -10.92 14.28
C VAL A 443 10.90 -10.86 13.30
N ARG A 444 11.11 -10.13 12.19
CA ARG A 444 10.12 -9.98 11.12
C ARG A 444 10.75 -10.20 9.75
N MET A 445 10.07 -10.93 8.90
CA MET A 445 10.53 -11.31 7.55
C MET A 445 9.34 -11.38 6.58
N ASN A 446 9.67 -11.37 5.29
CA ASN A 446 8.77 -11.72 4.19
C ASN A 446 9.36 -12.89 3.35
N PRO A 447 8.64 -13.43 2.36
CA PRO A 447 9.15 -14.48 1.49
C PRO A 447 10.44 -14.11 0.75
N LEU A 448 10.62 -12.85 0.32
CA LEU A 448 11.85 -12.40 -0.33
C LEU A 448 13.07 -12.53 0.60
N ASN A 449 12.94 -12.11 1.85
CA ASN A 449 14.03 -12.23 2.84
C ASN A 449 14.44 -13.70 3.03
N MET A 450 13.45 -14.60 3.19
CA MET A 450 13.75 -16.01 3.41
C MET A 450 14.23 -16.73 2.15
N ALA A 451 13.84 -16.29 0.95
CA ALA A 451 14.40 -16.75 -0.31
C ALA A 451 15.87 -16.30 -0.45
N SER A 452 16.18 -15.05 -0.08
CA SER A 452 17.54 -14.51 -0.03
C SER A 452 18.42 -15.27 0.95
N VAL A 453 17.90 -15.65 2.13
CA VAL A 453 18.63 -16.51 3.08
C VAL A 453 19.02 -17.84 2.44
N ALA A 454 18.08 -18.53 1.77
CA ALA A 454 18.39 -19.78 1.08
C ALA A 454 19.37 -19.58 -0.09
N ALA A 455 19.23 -18.48 -0.83
CA ALA A 455 20.15 -18.10 -1.91
C ALA A 455 21.57 -17.83 -1.38
N THR A 456 21.72 -17.15 -0.24
CA THR A 456 22.99 -16.89 0.42
C THR A 456 23.68 -18.19 0.85
N VAL A 457 22.94 -19.15 1.41
CA VAL A 457 23.49 -20.48 1.73
C VAL A 457 23.91 -21.21 0.45
N LYS A 458 23.11 -21.15 -0.59
CA LYS A 458 23.43 -21.82 -1.87
C LYS A 458 24.64 -21.21 -2.56
N SER A 459 24.73 -19.89 -2.67
CA SER A 459 25.83 -19.20 -3.36
C SER A 459 27.10 -19.08 -2.50
N GLY A 460 26.94 -19.03 -1.17
CA GLY A 460 28.02 -18.81 -0.20
C GLY A 460 28.27 -17.35 0.16
N ALA A 461 27.56 -16.43 -0.45
CA ALA A 461 27.62 -15.00 -0.15
C ALA A 461 26.26 -14.34 -0.39
N PHE A 462 25.93 -13.33 0.41
CA PHE A 462 24.78 -12.48 0.17
C PHE A 462 24.93 -11.74 -1.16
N LYS A 463 23.84 -11.71 -1.90
CA LYS A 463 23.61 -10.85 -3.06
C LYS A 463 22.24 -10.25 -2.89
N GLN A 464 22.16 -8.93 -2.83
CA GLN A 464 20.88 -8.25 -2.69
C GLN A 464 19.95 -8.67 -3.84
N PRO A 465 18.72 -9.10 -3.55
CA PRO A 465 17.74 -9.36 -4.58
C PRO A 465 17.38 -8.09 -5.36
N TYR A 466 17.08 -8.23 -6.67
CA TYR A 466 16.63 -7.11 -7.49
C TYR A 466 15.69 -7.55 -8.62
N LEU A 467 14.82 -6.64 -9.06
CA LEU A 467 13.85 -6.81 -10.15
C LEU A 467 14.29 -6.15 -11.46
N VAL A 468 14.98 -5.03 -11.35
CA VAL A 468 15.48 -4.23 -12.47
C VAL A 468 16.98 -4.12 -12.30
N SER A 469 17.73 -4.20 -13.41
CA SER A 469 19.20 -4.03 -13.34
C SER A 469 19.53 -2.70 -12.64
N PRO A 470 20.50 -2.69 -11.72
CA PRO A 470 20.96 -1.46 -11.09
C PRO A 470 21.47 -0.42 -12.11
N ASP A 471 21.93 -0.85 -13.28
CA ASP A 471 22.43 0.03 -14.34
C ASP A 471 21.36 0.97 -14.93
N VAL A 472 20.06 0.71 -14.69
CA VAL A 472 18.97 1.53 -15.24
C VAL A 472 18.87 2.88 -14.54
N ASP A 473 19.18 2.93 -13.25
CA ASP A 473 19.08 4.12 -12.40
C ASP A 473 20.36 4.35 -11.56
N ASP A 474 21.48 3.74 -11.97
CA ASP A 474 22.80 3.85 -11.33
C ASP A 474 22.80 3.61 -9.82
N ARG A 475 21.87 2.74 -9.32
CA ARG A 475 21.77 2.48 -7.90
C ARG A 475 22.78 1.45 -7.41
N GLU A 476 23.28 1.67 -6.22
CA GLU A 476 24.09 0.68 -5.53
C GLU A 476 23.22 -0.40 -4.88
N LEU A 477 23.62 -1.66 -5.03
CA LEU A 477 23.01 -2.77 -4.32
C LEU A 477 23.68 -2.97 -2.96
N ALA A 478 22.90 -3.27 -1.94
CA ALA A 478 23.40 -3.57 -0.61
C ALA A 478 24.36 -4.77 -0.63
N THR A 479 25.43 -4.67 0.14
CA THR A 479 26.42 -5.73 0.32
C THR A 479 26.52 -6.16 1.77
N ALA A 480 26.82 -7.43 2.01
CA ALA A 480 27.09 -7.89 3.37
C ALA A 480 28.57 -7.66 3.73
N PRO A 481 28.87 -7.13 4.93
CA PRO A 481 30.23 -6.85 5.39
C PRO A 481 31.18 -8.06 5.36
N ARG A 482 30.65 -9.27 5.53
CA ARG A 482 31.45 -10.50 5.54
C ARG A 482 30.71 -11.70 4.97
N LYS A 483 31.44 -12.72 4.59
CA LYS A 483 30.92 -14.03 4.21
C LYS A 483 31.04 -15.03 5.36
N MET A 484 30.25 -16.10 5.31
CA MET A 484 30.46 -17.26 6.17
C MET A 484 31.83 -17.93 5.89
N SER A 485 32.44 -18.51 6.92
CA SER A 485 33.60 -19.37 6.68
C SER A 485 33.22 -20.58 5.83
N GLY A 486 34.16 -21.13 5.06
CA GLY A 486 33.89 -22.31 4.25
C GLY A 486 33.38 -23.51 5.05
N ALA A 487 33.87 -23.69 6.28
CA ALA A 487 33.41 -24.73 7.19
C ALA A 487 31.98 -24.51 7.66
N THR A 488 31.62 -23.28 8.00
CA THR A 488 30.23 -22.91 8.38
C THR A 488 29.28 -23.12 7.20
N LEU A 489 29.67 -22.67 6.02
CA LEU A 489 28.86 -22.82 4.81
C LEU A 489 28.60 -24.29 4.47
N SER A 490 29.67 -25.13 4.49
CA SER A 490 29.56 -26.57 4.24
C SER A 490 28.63 -27.23 5.27
N GLY A 491 28.83 -26.92 6.56
CA GLY A 491 27.99 -27.45 7.62
C GLY A 491 26.53 -27.03 7.50
N LEU A 492 26.26 -25.76 7.15
CA LEU A 492 24.91 -25.26 6.98
C LEU A 492 24.19 -25.89 5.79
N ARG A 493 24.89 -26.07 4.66
CA ARG A 493 24.38 -26.82 3.51
C ARG A 493 24.05 -28.26 3.88
N GLU A 494 24.89 -28.91 4.66
CA GLU A 494 24.64 -30.28 5.15
C GLU A 494 23.40 -30.34 6.06
N LEU A 495 23.23 -29.38 6.99
CA LEU A 495 22.04 -29.30 7.83
C LEU A 495 20.76 -29.14 7.00
N MET A 496 20.79 -28.24 6.01
CA MET A 496 19.63 -27.99 5.15
C MET A 496 19.36 -29.17 4.20
N HIS A 497 20.39 -29.80 3.67
CA HIS A 497 20.25 -31.00 2.83
C HIS A 497 19.65 -32.16 3.64
N TYR A 498 20.19 -32.43 4.83
CA TYR A 498 19.64 -33.49 5.69
C TYR A 498 18.17 -33.22 6.08
N THR A 499 17.82 -31.95 6.27
CA THR A 499 16.42 -31.58 6.50
C THR A 499 15.54 -31.89 5.29
N ALA A 500 16.05 -31.70 4.07
CA ALA A 500 15.36 -31.97 2.82
C ALA A 500 15.17 -33.47 2.53
N VAL A 501 16.07 -34.34 3.01
CA VAL A 501 16.02 -35.79 2.71
C VAL A 501 15.46 -36.64 3.84
N ALA A 502 15.65 -36.23 5.09
CA ALA A 502 15.32 -37.03 6.27
C ALA A 502 14.61 -36.23 7.39
N GLY A 503 14.43 -34.92 7.22
CA GLY A 503 13.80 -34.04 8.22
C GLY A 503 12.37 -33.67 7.89
N THR A 504 11.92 -32.55 8.51
CA THR A 504 10.57 -32.02 8.35
C THR A 504 10.24 -31.57 6.92
N ALA A 505 11.23 -31.37 6.07
CA ALA A 505 11.07 -30.99 4.66
C ALA A 505 11.09 -32.18 3.69
N ALA A 506 11.27 -33.43 4.17
CA ALA A 506 11.51 -34.59 3.30
C ALA A 506 10.37 -34.83 2.30
N LYS A 507 9.11 -34.71 2.73
CA LYS A 507 7.93 -34.92 1.87
C LYS A 507 7.88 -33.93 0.69
N PRO A 508 7.90 -32.59 0.90
CA PRO A 508 7.90 -31.64 -0.23
C PRO A 508 9.19 -31.65 -1.05
N MET A 509 10.34 -32.08 -0.51
CA MET A 509 11.60 -32.11 -1.22
C MET A 509 11.88 -33.45 -1.94
N ALA A 510 11.04 -34.46 -1.76
CA ALA A 510 11.25 -35.77 -2.36
C ALA A 510 11.39 -35.72 -3.89
N GLY A 511 12.43 -36.39 -4.42
CA GLY A 511 12.70 -36.49 -5.87
C GLY A 511 13.30 -35.23 -6.50
N LEU A 512 13.73 -34.21 -5.72
CA LEU A 512 14.34 -33.00 -6.27
C LEU A 512 15.86 -33.10 -6.50
N GLY A 513 16.47 -34.22 -6.16
CA GLY A 513 17.92 -34.50 -6.37
C GLY A 513 18.78 -34.10 -5.16
N SER A 514 20.09 -34.25 -5.31
CA SER A 514 21.06 -34.08 -4.23
C SER A 514 21.51 -32.64 -3.99
N ASP A 515 21.43 -31.77 -5.00
CA ASP A 515 21.79 -30.35 -4.87
C ASP A 515 20.62 -29.53 -4.33
N THR A 516 20.17 -29.90 -3.13
CA THR A 516 19.01 -29.31 -2.49
C THR A 516 19.26 -29.06 -1.01
N GLY A 517 18.59 -28.06 -0.47
CA GLY A 517 18.53 -27.79 0.96
C GLY A 517 17.22 -27.10 1.32
N ALA A 518 16.69 -27.38 2.51
CA ALA A 518 15.41 -26.81 2.94
C ALA A 518 15.33 -26.56 4.46
N LYS A 519 14.39 -25.71 4.86
CA LYS A 519 13.96 -25.53 6.25
C LYS A 519 12.48 -25.21 6.30
N THR A 520 11.77 -25.94 7.15
CA THR A 520 10.36 -25.67 7.48
C THR A 520 10.26 -24.66 8.62
N GLY A 521 9.16 -23.91 8.68
CA GLY A 521 8.81 -23.05 9.79
C GLY A 521 7.33 -23.12 10.12
N SER A 522 7.03 -22.93 11.38
CA SER A 522 5.70 -22.67 11.90
C SER A 522 5.85 -21.51 12.87
N ALA A 523 5.16 -20.40 12.62
CA ALA A 523 5.23 -19.21 13.45
C ALA A 523 3.90 -19.03 14.17
N GLU A 524 3.91 -19.19 15.48
CA GLU A 524 2.76 -18.88 16.32
C GLU A 524 2.48 -17.39 16.31
N VAL A 525 1.22 -17.02 16.20
CA VAL A 525 0.74 -15.63 16.23
C VAL A 525 -0.44 -15.56 17.18
N ASP A 526 -0.35 -14.65 18.14
CA ASP A 526 -1.40 -14.46 19.13
C ASP A 526 -2.76 -14.19 18.45
N GLY A 527 -3.80 -14.81 18.96
CA GLY A 527 -5.16 -14.70 18.42
C GLY A 527 -5.44 -15.53 17.14
N GLN A 528 -4.45 -16.19 16.54
CA GLN A 528 -4.67 -17.08 15.41
C GLN A 528 -4.94 -18.53 15.86
N LYS A 529 -5.81 -19.23 15.12
CA LYS A 529 -6.13 -20.65 15.40
C LYS A 529 -5.03 -21.62 14.97
N LYS A 530 -4.26 -21.23 13.94
CA LYS A 530 -3.17 -22.02 13.39
C LYS A 530 -1.94 -21.11 13.17
N PRO A 531 -0.72 -21.64 13.30
CA PRO A 531 0.48 -20.87 12.99
C PRO A 531 0.56 -20.52 11.50
N ASN A 532 1.37 -19.51 11.19
CA ASN A 532 1.79 -19.22 9.82
C ASN A 532 2.80 -20.28 9.38
N GLY A 533 2.46 -21.02 8.31
CA GLY A 533 3.35 -22.03 7.76
C GLY A 533 4.37 -21.42 6.82
N TRP A 534 5.66 -21.65 7.08
CA TRP A 534 6.79 -21.16 6.31
C TRP A 534 7.63 -22.30 5.72
N PHE A 535 8.17 -22.03 4.54
CA PHE A 535 9.11 -22.95 3.92
C PHE A 535 10.15 -22.16 3.11
N THR A 536 11.43 -22.48 3.28
CA THR A 536 12.51 -21.95 2.45
C THR A 536 13.38 -23.09 1.94
N ALA A 537 13.79 -23.03 0.68
CA ALA A 537 14.61 -24.06 0.07
C ALA A 537 15.40 -23.54 -1.14
N TYR A 538 16.41 -24.31 -1.51
CA TYR A 538 17.11 -24.14 -2.78
C TYR A 538 17.23 -25.49 -3.53
N ARG A 539 17.36 -25.40 -4.86
CA ARG A 539 17.68 -26.49 -5.77
C ARG A 539 18.44 -25.96 -6.96
N GLY A 540 19.69 -26.45 -7.20
CA GLY A 540 20.52 -25.88 -8.24
C GLY A 540 20.68 -24.36 -8.08
N ASP A 541 20.47 -23.60 -9.15
CA ASP A 541 20.55 -22.12 -9.12
C ASP A 541 19.18 -21.46 -8.90
N LEU A 542 18.34 -22.08 -8.08
CA LEU A 542 17.06 -21.54 -7.64
C LEU A 542 16.96 -21.59 -6.12
N ALA A 543 16.50 -20.50 -5.51
CA ALA A 543 16.10 -20.42 -4.11
C ALA A 543 14.68 -19.86 -4.03
N SER A 544 13.86 -20.44 -3.20
CA SER A 544 12.46 -20.00 -3.04
C SER A 544 12.02 -20.06 -1.58
N ALA A 545 11.17 -19.14 -1.21
CA ALA A 545 10.49 -19.20 0.07
C ALA A 545 9.02 -18.81 -0.07
N ALA A 546 8.20 -19.39 0.79
CA ALA A 546 6.77 -19.11 0.85
C ALA A 546 6.27 -19.03 2.29
N VAL A 547 5.20 -18.28 2.47
CA VAL A 547 4.38 -18.25 3.67
C VAL A 547 2.92 -18.54 3.31
N VAL A 548 2.26 -19.32 4.14
CA VAL A 548 0.80 -19.49 4.13
C VAL A 548 0.30 -19.10 5.52
N GLN A 549 -0.30 -17.92 5.61
CA GLN A 549 -0.79 -17.42 6.90
C GLN A 549 -1.94 -18.29 7.40
N GLN A 550 -1.91 -18.66 8.67
CA GLN A 550 -2.82 -19.63 9.30
C GLN A 550 -2.83 -21.01 8.58
N GLY A 551 -1.76 -21.34 7.88
CA GLY A 551 -1.62 -22.58 7.10
C GLY A 551 -1.27 -23.81 7.95
N GLY A 552 -0.89 -23.64 9.20
CA GLY A 552 -0.40 -24.72 10.05
C GLY A 552 1.08 -25.02 9.81
N HIS A 553 1.46 -26.31 9.77
CA HIS A 553 2.85 -26.68 9.55
C HIS A 553 3.36 -26.32 8.16
N GLY A 554 4.54 -25.67 8.11
CA GLY A 554 5.09 -25.18 6.86
C GLY A 554 5.42 -26.27 5.84
N GLY A 555 5.78 -27.47 6.28
CA GLY A 555 6.01 -28.62 5.39
C GLY A 555 4.77 -29.03 4.58
N ASP A 556 3.58 -28.89 5.15
CA ASP A 556 2.33 -29.27 4.51
C ASP A 556 1.65 -28.13 3.76
N SER A 557 1.83 -26.88 4.20
CA SER A 557 1.18 -25.70 3.61
C SER A 557 2.06 -24.95 2.60
N ALA A 558 3.22 -24.46 3.01
CA ALA A 558 4.14 -23.70 2.17
C ALA A 558 5.10 -24.58 1.35
N GLY A 559 5.43 -25.79 1.85
CA GLY A 559 6.33 -26.73 1.18
C GLY A 559 5.90 -27.10 -0.24
N PRO A 560 4.63 -27.48 -0.49
CA PRO A 560 4.14 -27.77 -1.83
C PRO A 560 4.26 -26.59 -2.80
N LEU A 561 4.09 -25.36 -2.31
CA LEU A 561 4.22 -24.13 -3.09
C LEU A 561 5.67 -23.92 -3.54
N VAL A 562 6.63 -24.00 -2.60
CA VAL A 562 8.07 -23.91 -2.92
C VAL A 562 8.52 -25.07 -3.82
N ARG A 563 8.03 -26.30 -3.59
CA ARG A 563 8.30 -27.43 -4.48
C ARG A 563 7.92 -27.13 -5.92
N ALA A 564 6.73 -26.56 -6.14
CA ALA A 564 6.27 -26.22 -7.49
C ALA A 564 7.21 -25.22 -8.17
N MET A 565 7.69 -24.22 -7.43
CA MET A 565 8.68 -23.26 -7.95
C MET A 565 10.00 -23.94 -8.34
N LEU A 566 10.54 -24.81 -7.48
CA LEU A 566 11.79 -25.53 -7.74
C LEU A 566 11.69 -26.56 -8.89
N LEU A 567 10.48 -26.96 -9.28
CA LEU A 567 10.22 -27.81 -10.44
C LEU A 567 10.01 -27.00 -11.72
N ALA A 568 9.38 -25.84 -11.65
CA ALA A 568 9.06 -25.00 -12.81
C ALA A 568 10.30 -24.33 -13.44
N GLY A 569 11.36 -24.13 -12.67
CA GLY A 569 12.60 -23.50 -13.14
C GLY A 569 13.67 -24.48 -13.66
N LYS A 570 13.24 -25.59 -14.26
CA LYS A 570 14.13 -26.58 -14.90
C LYS A 570 14.62 -26.09 -16.24
#